data_5f1eb390fe12dcd51b80a9e66fef68c9
#
_entry.id   5f1eb390fe12dcd51b80a9e66fef68c9
#
_cell.length_a   1.000
_cell.length_b   1.000
_cell.length_c   1.000
_cell.angle_alpha   90.00
_cell.angle_beta   90.00
_cell.angle_gamma   90.00
#
_symmetry.space_group_name_H-M   'P 1'
#
loop_
_entity.id
_entity.type
_entity.pdbx_description
1 polymer ?
#
loop_
_entity_poly.entity_id
_entity_poly.type
_entity_poly.pdbx_seq_one_letter_code
_entity_poly.pdbx_strand_id
1 'polypeptide(L)'
;MNLRPKRRPVPMIPIVSLIDIMVILLIFFVATTTFRKDEKKQMKITLPESKSLGGTATAPETRVAISIDEHQKIFLDGKAVELEELAAAINSLKAAQPGLKLELQADTTSALGVLVKVWDALRDAGYSINDVPARIQRAAP
;
A
#
# COMPACT_ATOMS: atom_id res chain seq x y z
N MET A 1 5.73 -76.13 28.09
CA MET A 1 6.37 -74.79 28.05
C MET A 1 5.87 -74.08 26.78
N ASN A 2 4.86 -73.23 26.85
CA ASN A 2 4.28 -72.56 25.70
C ASN A 2 4.97 -71.18 25.54
N LEU A 3 6.01 -71.12 24.73
CA LEU A 3 6.70 -69.90 24.34
C LEU A 3 5.97 -69.24 23.17
N ARG A 4 4.77 -68.69 23.45
CA ARG A 4 4.13 -67.81 22.47
C ARG A 4 4.82 -66.44 22.50
N PRO A 5 5.45 -65.96 21.41
CA PRO A 5 6.01 -64.66 21.36
C PRO A 5 4.89 -63.61 21.54
N LYS A 6 4.97 -62.79 22.57
CA LYS A 6 4.06 -61.69 22.84
C LYS A 6 4.23 -60.67 21.71
N ARG A 7 3.24 -60.62 20.82
CA ARG A 7 3.25 -59.61 19.73
C ARG A 7 3.26 -58.24 20.39
N ARG A 8 4.31 -57.46 20.12
CA ARG A 8 4.39 -56.07 20.56
C ARG A 8 3.32 -55.27 19.84
N PRO A 9 2.50 -54.47 20.54
CA PRO A 9 1.52 -53.62 19.88
C PRO A 9 2.25 -52.65 18.96
N VAL A 10 1.87 -52.60 17.71
CA VAL A 10 2.37 -51.62 16.73
C VAL A 10 1.90 -50.24 17.22
N PRO A 11 2.78 -49.26 17.39
CA PRO A 11 2.37 -47.93 17.79
C PRO A 11 1.45 -47.35 16.69
N MET A 12 0.19 -47.17 17.03
CA MET A 12 -0.76 -46.49 16.17
C MET A 12 -0.42 -45.00 16.22
N ILE A 13 0.14 -44.47 15.14
CA ILE A 13 0.36 -43.04 14.99
C ILE A 13 -1.03 -42.41 14.77
N PRO A 14 -1.48 -41.49 15.61
CA PRO A 14 -2.78 -40.85 15.43
C PRO A 14 -2.71 -39.86 14.26
N ILE A 15 -3.00 -40.32 13.06
CA ILE A 15 -2.99 -39.56 11.80
C ILE A 15 -3.95 -38.35 11.91
N VAL A 16 -5.05 -38.51 12.62
CA VAL A 16 -6.05 -37.47 12.81
C VAL A 16 -5.46 -36.28 13.57
N SER A 17 -4.67 -36.52 14.63
CA SER A 17 -4.00 -35.46 15.39
C SER A 17 -2.92 -34.74 14.55
N LEU A 18 -2.26 -35.48 13.65
CA LEU A 18 -1.27 -34.88 12.74
C LEU A 18 -1.93 -33.93 11.76
N ILE A 19 -3.07 -34.34 11.18
CA ILE A 19 -3.83 -33.50 10.26
C ILE A 19 -4.34 -32.24 10.96
N ASP A 20 -4.79 -32.33 12.20
CA ASP A 20 -5.28 -31.19 12.98
C ASP A 20 -4.18 -30.12 13.15
N ILE A 21 -2.98 -30.54 13.54
CA ILE A 21 -1.84 -29.61 13.65
C ILE A 21 -1.53 -28.96 12.29
N MET A 22 -1.56 -29.70 11.21
CA MET A 22 -1.32 -29.19 9.87
C MET A 22 -2.38 -28.16 9.44
N VAL A 23 -3.65 -28.42 9.78
CA VAL A 23 -4.74 -27.49 9.49
C VAL A 23 -4.62 -26.20 10.31
N ILE A 24 -4.28 -26.30 11.59
CA ILE A 24 -4.05 -25.12 12.44
C ILE A 24 -2.89 -24.27 11.92
N LEU A 25 -1.78 -24.91 11.52
CA LEU A 25 -0.66 -24.21 10.91
C LEU A 25 -1.05 -23.54 9.59
N LEU A 26 -1.83 -24.21 8.74
CA LEU A 26 -2.32 -23.65 7.48
C LEU A 26 -3.16 -22.39 7.75
N ILE A 27 -4.11 -22.47 8.66
CA ILE A 27 -4.96 -21.32 9.04
C ILE A 27 -4.12 -20.19 9.60
N PHE A 28 -3.14 -20.49 10.44
CA PHE A 28 -2.22 -19.51 11.00
C PHE A 28 -1.42 -18.80 9.91
N PHE A 29 -0.89 -19.54 8.92
CA PHE A 29 -0.18 -18.94 7.79
C PHE A 29 -1.10 -18.09 6.92
N VAL A 30 -2.31 -18.55 6.64
CA VAL A 30 -3.29 -17.78 5.87
C VAL A 30 -3.64 -16.49 6.62
N ALA A 31 -3.93 -16.56 7.90
CA ALA A 31 -4.24 -15.40 8.72
C ALA A 31 -3.07 -14.40 8.76
N THR A 32 -1.84 -14.86 9.03
CA THR A 32 -0.65 -13.99 9.05
C THR A 32 -0.34 -13.36 7.70
N THR A 33 -0.58 -14.06 6.60
CA THR A 33 -0.35 -13.53 5.25
C THR A 33 -1.41 -12.48 4.89
N THR A 34 -2.64 -12.67 5.35
CA THR A 34 -3.73 -11.71 5.08
C THR A 34 -3.53 -10.42 5.88
N PHE A 35 -3.01 -10.50 7.10
CA PHE A 35 -2.71 -9.30 7.90
C PHE A 35 -1.48 -8.53 7.40
N ARG A 36 -0.58 -9.14 6.65
CA ARG A 36 0.56 -8.44 6.05
C ARG A 36 0.18 -7.52 4.89
N LYS A 37 -1.02 -7.65 4.36
CA LYS A 37 -1.47 -6.83 3.24
C LYS A 37 -1.80 -5.39 3.61
N ASP A 38 -1.87 -5.08 4.90
CA ASP A 38 -2.25 -3.75 5.41
C ASP A 38 -1.17 -3.08 6.28
N GLU A 39 0.05 -3.61 6.33
CA GLU A 39 1.13 -2.72 6.69
C GLU A 39 1.29 -1.73 5.53
N LYS A 40 0.42 -0.72 5.54
CA LYS A 40 0.75 0.58 5.00
C LYS A 40 2.17 0.84 5.49
N LYS A 41 3.15 0.67 4.63
CA LYS A 41 4.39 1.41 4.79
C LYS A 41 3.95 2.87 4.78
N GLN A 42 3.45 3.34 5.91
CA GLN A 42 3.62 4.73 6.25
C GLN A 42 5.14 4.87 6.33
N MET A 43 5.75 5.08 5.16
CA MET A 43 7.01 5.76 5.16
C MET A 43 6.71 7.03 5.94
N LYS A 44 7.12 7.05 7.21
CA LYS A 44 7.39 8.29 7.90
C LYS A 44 8.46 8.97 7.05
N ILE A 45 8.02 9.68 6.05
CA ILE A 45 8.86 10.61 5.34
C ILE A 45 9.06 11.72 6.35
N THR A 46 10.14 11.60 7.11
CA THR A 46 10.70 12.76 7.79
C THR A 46 11.15 13.65 6.65
N LEU A 47 10.30 14.62 6.30
CA LEU A 47 10.69 15.67 5.38
C LEU A 47 11.95 16.30 5.95
N PRO A 48 13.10 16.29 5.26
CA PRO A 48 14.14 17.23 5.60
C PRO A 48 13.50 18.60 5.43
N GLU A 49 13.45 19.37 6.51
CA GLU A 49 13.13 20.80 6.47
C GLU A 49 14.11 21.43 5.49
N SER A 50 13.74 21.53 4.24
CA SER A 50 14.40 22.49 3.37
C SER A 50 13.98 23.86 3.91
N LYS A 51 14.87 24.50 4.65
CA LYS A 51 14.82 25.91 4.94
C LYS A 51 14.89 26.66 3.61
N SER A 52 13.78 26.70 2.91
CA SER A 52 13.59 27.60 1.80
C SER A 52 13.14 28.93 2.38
N LEU A 53 14.00 29.91 2.22
CA LEU A 53 13.83 31.31 2.52
C LEU A 53 12.39 31.80 2.29
N GLY A 54 11.74 32.25 3.37
CA GLY A 54 10.66 33.24 3.29
C GLY A 54 9.29 32.65 2.88
N GLY A 55 8.63 31.99 3.82
CA GLY A 55 7.20 31.70 3.73
C GLY A 55 6.67 31.48 5.14
N THR A 56 5.73 32.30 5.54
CA THR A 56 4.95 32.19 6.76
C THR A 56 4.65 30.75 7.10
N ALA A 57 5.00 30.35 8.33
CA ALA A 57 4.67 29.05 8.89
C ALA A 57 3.14 28.87 8.92
N THR A 58 2.60 28.40 7.82
CA THR A 58 1.23 27.90 7.75
C THR A 58 1.23 26.49 8.34
N ALA A 59 0.28 26.19 9.22
CA ALA A 59 0.10 24.88 9.82
C ALA A 59 0.25 23.76 8.78
N PRO A 60 0.75 22.57 9.14
CA PRO A 60 0.95 21.48 8.19
C PRO A 60 -0.40 21.14 7.54
N GLU A 61 -0.59 21.55 6.31
CA GLU A 61 -1.77 21.22 5.54
C GLU A 61 -1.75 19.73 5.26
N THR A 62 -2.77 19.03 5.70
CA THR A 62 -2.94 17.61 5.40
C THR A 62 -3.23 17.48 3.92
N ARG A 63 -2.26 16.98 3.17
CA ARG A 63 -2.40 16.70 1.73
C ARG A 63 -2.49 15.21 1.50
N VAL A 64 -3.36 14.80 0.61
CA VAL A 64 -3.44 13.41 0.16
C VAL A 64 -2.44 13.21 -0.96
N ALA A 65 -1.56 12.24 -0.78
CA ALA A 65 -0.52 11.95 -1.76
C ALA A 65 -1.04 11.00 -2.85
N ILE A 66 -0.79 11.37 -4.10
CA ILE A 66 -0.88 10.49 -5.26
C ILE A 66 0.54 10.07 -5.59
N SER A 67 0.86 8.80 -5.45
CA SER A 67 2.21 8.27 -5.68
C SER A 67 2.23 7.42 -6.94
N ILE A 68 3.29 7.54 -7.73
CA ILE A 68 3.57 6.69 -8.88
C ILE A 68 4.87 5.97 -8.60
N ASP A 69 4.85 4.63 -8.58
CA ASP A 69 6.03 3.83 -8.32
C ASP A 69 6.86 3.54 -9.60
N GLU A 70 7.98 2.90 -9.43
CA GLU A 70 8.87 2.47 -10.52
C GLU A 70 8.19 1.52 -11.52
N HIS A 71 7.13 0.83 -11.09
CA HIS A 71 6.34 -0.09 -11.91
C HIS A 71 5.13 0.58 -12.58
N GLN A 72 5.08 1.92 -12.53
CA GLN A 72 4.01 2.74 -13.09
C GLN A 72 2.63 2.50 -12.46
N LYS A 73 2.61 1.96 -11.24
CA LYS A 73 1.40 1.83 -10.45
C LYS A 73 1.09 3.12 -9.72
N ILE A 74 -0.18 3.47 -9.73
CA ILE A 74 -0.70 4.68 -9.11
C ILE A 74 -1.29 4.33 -7.76
N PHE A 75 -0.92 5.06 -6.73
CA PHE A 75 -1.46 4.93 -5.38
C PHE A 75 -2.10 6.25 -4.96
N LEU A 76 -3.31 6.19 -4.48
CA LEU A 76 -4.02 7.30 -3.89
C LEU A 76 -4.19 7.04 -2.39
N ASP A 77 -3.58 7.89 -1.55
CA ASP A 77 -3.56 7.71 -0.09
C ASP A 77 -3.07 6.31 0.34
N GLY A 78 -2.08 5.78 -0.37
CA GLY A 78 -1.51 4.46 -0.13
C GLY A 78 -2.33 3.27 -0.65
N LYS A 79 -3.45 3.52 -1.33
CA LYS A 79 -4.25 2.48 -1.99
C LYS A 79 -3.94 2.45 -3.48
N ALA A 80 -3.68 1.27 -4.03
CA ALA A 80 -3.50 1.11 -5.47
C ALA A 80 -4.81 1.42 -6.20
N VAL A 81 -4.74 2.29 -7.20
CA VAL A 81 -5.87 2.73 -8.01
C VAL A 81 -5.49 2.65 -9.48
N GLU A 82 -6.38 2.11 -10.30
CA GLU A 82 -6.18 2.12 -11.74
C GLU A 82 -6.36 3.53 -12.30
N LEU A 83 -5.66 3.82 -13.38
CA LEU A 83 -5.67 5.16 -13.99
C LEU A 83 -7.09 5.61 -14.38
N GLU A 84 -7.92 4.67 -14.86
CA GLU A 84 -9.29 4.93 -15.29
C GLU A 84 -10.22 5.27 -14.13
N GLU A 85 -9.92 4.73 -12.94
CA GLU A 85 -10.70 4.94 -11.72
C GLU A 85 -10.19 6.12 -10.88
N LEU A 86 -9.01 6.66 -11.22
CA LEU A 86 -8.36 7.70 -10.43
C LEU A 86 -9.23 8.95 -10.29
N ALA A 87 -9.81 9.43 -11.37
CA ALA A 87 -10.67 10.61 -11.36
C ALA A 87 -11.92 10.39 -10.49
N ALA A 88 -12.56 9.23 -10.58
CA ALA A 88 -13.70 8.85 -9.75
C ALA A 88 -13.32 8.74 -8.26
N ALA A 89 -12.17 8.14 -7.96
CA ALA A 89 -11.66 8.02 -6.61
C ALA A 89 -11.35 9.40 -5.99
N ILE A 90 -10.75 10.31 -6.74
CA ILE A 90 -10.48 11.68 -6.30
C ILE A 90 -11.78 12.43 -6.05
N ASN A 91 -12.78 12.31 -6.93
CA ASN A 91 -14.09 12.94 -6.75
C ASN A 91 -14.81 12.42 -5.50
N SER A 92 -14.70 11.12 -5.22
CA SER A 92 -15.26 10.53 -4.00
C SER A 92 -14.60 11.07 -2.73
N LEU A 93 -13.29 11.22 -2.74
CA LEU A 93 -12.55 11.84 -1.63
C LEU A 93 -12.89 13.32 -1.47
N LYS A 94 -13.03 14.05 -2.57
CA LYS A 94 -13.40 15.46 -2.55
C LYS A 94 -14.82 15.66 -1.99
N ALA A 95 -15.74 14.76 -2.30
CA ALA A 95 -17.09 14.78 -1.74
C ALA A 95 -17.10 14.49 -0.23
N ALA A 96 -16.21 13.59 0.25
CA ALA A 96 -16.08 13.30 1.67
C ALA A 96 -15.35 14.40 2.46
N GLN A 97 -14.43 15.10 1.81
CA GLN A 97 -13.61 16.16 2.42
C GLN A 97 -13.58 17.39 1.50
N PRO A 98 -14.53 18.32 1.64
CA PRO A 98 -14.46 19.57 0.91
C PRO A 98 -13.22 20.36 1.34
N GLY A 99 -12.43 20.81 0.36
CA GLY A 99 -11.14 21.46 0.63
C GLY A 99 -9.94 20.53 0.63
N LEU A 100 -10.12 19.30 0.17
CA LEU A 100 -9.04 18.33 0.01
C LEU A 100 -7.93 18.89 -0.88
N LYS A 101 -6.72 18.90 -0.37
CA LYS A 101 -5.51 19.26 -1.10
C LYS A 101 -4.76 17.99 -1.50
N LEU A 102 -4.30 17.94 -2.74
CA LEU A 102 -3.57 16.83 -3.30
C LEU A 102 -2.09 17.18 -3.48
N GLU A 103 -1.26 16.18 -3.45
CA GLU A 103 0.16 16.26 -3.75
C GLU A 103 0.52 15.08 -4.67
N LEU A 104 1.24 15.35 -5.75
CA LEU A 104 1.72 14.32 -6.65
C LEU A 104 3.17 13.96 -6.32
N GLN A 105 3.42 12.69 -6.08
CA GLN A 105 4.75 12.14 -5.84
C GLN A 105 5.06 11.13 -6.93
N ALA A 106 6.05 11.43 -7.76
CA ALA A 106 6.49 10.54 -8.82
C ALA A 106 7.92 10.06 -8.59
N ASP A 107 8.19 8.79 -8.87
CA ASP A 107 9.55 8.30 -8.92
C ASP A 107 10.28 8.88 -10.14
N THR A 108 11.59 9.08 -10.02
CA THR A 108 12.44 9.54 -11.14
C THR A 108 12.40 8.61 -12.36
N THR A 109 12.11 7.34 -12.14
CA THR A 109 12.01 6.32 -13.19
C THR A 109 10.61 6.20 -13.77
N SER A 110 9.63 6.94 -13.21
CA SER A 110 8.26 6.93 -13.71
C SER A 110 8.21 7.42 -15.16
N ALA A 111 7.47 6.71 -16.02
CA ALA A 111 7.29 7.12 -17.39
C ALA A 111 6.52 8.45 -17.48
N LEU A 112 7.06 9.39 -18.22
CA LEU A 112 6.43 10.70 -18.42
C LEU A 112 4.98 10.57 -18.94
N GLY A 113 4.70 9.56 -19.78
CA GLY A 113 3.36 9.30 -20.29
C GLY A 113 2.34 8.98 -19.20
N VAL A 114 2.73 8.25 -18.15
CA VAL A 114 1.85 7.97 -17.00
C VAL A 114 1.60 9.24 -16.21
N LEU A 115 2.63 10.05 -16.01
CA LEU A 115 2.53 11.32 -15.33
C LEU A 115 1.52 12.26 -16.02
N VAL A 116 1.59 12.35 -17.34
CA VAL A 116 0.65 13.17 -18.12
C VAL A 116 -0.79 12.66 -17.98
N LYS A 117 -0.99 11.35 -18.03
CA LYS A 117 -2.32 10.75 -17.84
C LYS A 117 -2.88 11.00 -16.44
N VAL A 118 -2.04 10.96 -15.43
CA VAL A 118 -2.45 11.32 -14.04
C VAL A 118 -2.84 12.80 -13.97
N TRP A 119 -2.10 13.67 -14.64
CA TRP A 119 -2.46 15.09 -14.73
C TRP A 119 -3.80 15.32 -15.44
N ASP A 120 -4.07 14.58 -16.50
CA ASP A 120 -5.36 14.65 -17.20
C ASP A 120 -6.50 14.20 -16.28
N ALA A 121 -6.32 13.13 -15.52
CA ALA A 121 -7.30 12.66 -14.53
C ALA A 121 -7.54 13.69 -13.41
N LEU A 122 -6.49 14.36 -12.93
CA LEU A 122 -6.61 15.44 -11.95
C LEU A 122 -7.38 16.64 -12.51
N ARG A 123 -7.12 16.98 -13.75
CA ARG A 123 -7.82 18.06 -14.44
C ARG A 123 -9.30 17.74 -14.63
N ASP A 124 -9.64 16.50 -14.98
CA ASP A 124 -11.01 16.02 -15.08
C ASP A 124 -11.74 16.06 -13.74
N ALA A 125 -11.03 15.84 -12.64
CA ALA A 125 -11.53 15.99 -11.28
C ALA A 125 -11.64 17.46 -10.82
N GLY A 126 -11.26 18.42 -11.67
CA GLY A 126 -11.37 19.87 -11.41
C GLY A 126 -10.20 20.47 -10.63
N TYR A 127 -9.06 19.82 -10.63
CA TYR A 127 -7.82 20.36 -10.04
C TYR A 127 -6.98 21.07 -11.11
N SER A 128 -6.42 22.22 -10.73
CA SER A 128 -5.42 22.91 -11.56
C SER A 128 -4.01 22.42 -11.25
N ILE A 129 -3.12 22.45 -12.21
CA ILE A 129 -1.70 22.17 -12.04
C ILE A 129 -1.07 23.00 -10.91
N ASN A 130 -1.54 24.22 -10.73
CA ASN A 130 -1.04 25.12 -9.70
C ASN A 130 -1.46 24.71 -8.28
N ASP A 131 -2.55 23.96 -8.15
CA ASP A 131 -3.11 23.54 -6.86
C ASP A 131 -2.49 22.23 -6.34
N VAL A 132 -1.84 21.46 -7.23
CA VAL A 132 -1.26 20.16 -6.91
C VAL A 132 0.26 20.22 -7.09
N PRO A 133 1.03 20.46 -6.02
CA PRO A 133 2.48 20.44 -6.10
C PRO A 133 2.96 19.03 -6.47
N ALA A 134 3.88 18.96 -7.42
CA ALA A 134 4.54 17.74 -7.81
C ALA A 134 5.92 17.65 -7.17
N ARG A 135 6.21 16.53 -6.54
CA ARG A 135 7.54 16.20 -6.01
C ARG A 135 8.08 14.97 -6.71
N ILE A 136 9.28 15.09 -7.22
CA ILE A 136 10.00 13.95 -7.78
C ILE A 136 10.83 13.35 -6.67
N GLN A 137 10.54 12.12 -6.32
CA GLN A 137 11.32 11.35 -5.35
C GLN A 137 12.33 10.50 -6.11
N ARG A 138 13.59 10.63 -5.73
CA ARG A 138 14.59 9.68 -6.15
C ARG A 138 14.46 8.46 -5.26
N ALA A 139 14.26 7.29 -5.86
CA ALA A 139 14.36 6.05 -5.11
C ALA A 139 15.67 6.04 -4.34
N ALA A 140 15.61 5.86 -3.04
CA ALA A 140 16.81 5.74 -2.22
C ALA A 140 17.58 4.49 -2.68
N PRO A 141 18.92 4.57 -2.81
CA PRO A 141 19.71 3.42 -3.19
C PRO A 141 19.62 2.29 -2.18
#